data_145cb52b5cdb0c4b8c4c0f43950dd13a
#
_entry.id   145cb52b5cdb0c4b8c4c0f43950dd13a
#
_cell.length_a   1.000
_cell.length_b   1.000
_cell.length_c   1.000
_cell.angle_alpha   90.00
_cell.angle_beta   90.00
_cell.angle_gamma   90.00
#
_symmetry.space_group_name_H-M   'P 1'
#
loop_
_entity.id
_entity.type
_entity.pdbx_description
1 polymer ?
#
loop_
_entity_poly.entity_id
_entity_poly.type
_entity_poly.pdbx_seq_one_letter_code
_entity_poly.pdbx_strand_id
1 'polypeptide(L)'
;MIPRLRPLLACAGLFLSSQHAFAEDPYPGDQYCEWRVNTPVGPMTHTNHLGTYYVPRDAPVGTFISPPGVKWPVTNNLLAIPQCFRDVGPHSLYISVTASVPIYPGPLPPVLGDDVTGRVLQTNIPGVGVVIELGLPFNWPYATNTWKTVGPPIVPFEGYVDHNTVGYLLMSRLNPFITLIKTGDIPPGINELDGRELWSSTATRIGKVAGHHLYGTVIQSQCGLPPNPVSADPVELGEWDNTDFTGPGFTTPSVPFTITLTDCEDDPEGAVATAHIRLEGAKGSTPIDAQRGIFGLTDDSTAEGVGIQMLMADGVTPVQLNEDVPLQVISPSGDTVLPFSARFYQTEASQAVKPGSAKGALNFTITYQ
;
A
#
# COMPACT_ATOMS: atom_id res chain seq x y z
N MET A 1 -41.32 -86.83 21.30
CA MET A 1 -40.84 -85.60 22.01
C MET A 1 -39.43 -85.31 21.57
N ILE A 2 -39.22 -84.27 20.70
CA ILE A 2 -37.96 -83.96 20.09
C ILE A 2 -37.57 -82.54 20.64
N PRO A 3 -36.41 -82.40 21.28
CA PRO A 3 -36.01 -81.11 21.72
C PRO A 3 -35.35 -80.31 20.57
N ARG A 4 -35.79 -79.06 20.40
CA ARG A 4 -35.27 -78.08 19.43
C ARG A 4 -33.92 -77.58 19.87
N LEU A 5 -32.90 -77.77 19.05
CA LEU A 5 -31.63 -76.98 19.15
C LEU A 5 -31.84 -75.57 18.62
N ARG A 6 -31.42 -74.61 19.40
CA ARG A 6 -31.26 -73.17 18.97
C ARG A 6 -29.80 -72.91 18.51
N PRO A 7 -29.57 -72.27 17.38
CA PRO A 7 -28.20 -71.91 17.00
C PRO A 7 -27.82 -70.64 17.74
N LEU A 8 -26.66 -70.63 18.36
CA LEU A 8 -25.93 -69.42 18.86
C LEU A 8 -25.30 -68.76 17.66
N LEU A 9 -25.72 -67.48 17.38
CA LEU A 9 -25.00 -66.61 16.48
C LEU A 9 -23.83 -66.00 17.25
N ALA A 10 -22.60 -66.33 16.86
CA ALA A 10 -21.39 -65.70 17.28
C ALA A 10 -21.18 -64.44 16.42
N CYS A 11 -21.39 -63.23 16.99
CA CYS A 11 -20.96 -61.98 16.38
C CYS A 11 -19.47 -61.86 16.50
N ALA A 12 -18.74 -62.15 15.43
CA ALA A 12 -17.33 -61.79 15.29
C ALA A 12 -17.22 -60.26 15.03
N GLY A 13 -16.91 -59.50 16.06
CA GLY A 13 -16.60 -58.07 15.92
C GLY A 13 -15.27 -57.92 15.20
N LEU A 14 -15.33 -57.45 13.95
CA LEU A 14 -14.15 -56.95 13.25
C LEU A 14 -13.74 -55.63 13.91
N PHE A 15 -12.70 -55.69 14.76
CA PHE A 15 -11.93 -54.49 15.15
C PHE A 15 -11.13 -54.04 13.92
N LEU A 16 -11.65 -53.08 13.15
CA LEU A 16 -10.87 -52.27 12.22
C LEU A 16 -9.96 -51.40 13.06
N SER A 17 -8.75 -51.86 13.31
CA SER A 17 -7.66 -51.00 13.76
C SER A 17 -7.37 -50.04 12.62
N SER A 18 -7.84 -48.80 12.73
CA SER A 18 -7.39 -47.70 11.90
C SER A 18 -5.88 -47.50 12.17
N GLN A 19 -5.05 -48.14 11.36
CA GLN A 19 -3.66 -47.78 11.27
C GLN A 19 -3.64 -46.37 10.70
N HIS A 20 -3.39 -45.40 11.56
CA HIS A 20 -2.94 -44.08 11.11
C HIS A 20 -1.61 -44.35 10.44
N ALA A 21 -1.61 -44.42 9.12
CA ALA A 21 -0.38 -44.31 8.35
C ALA A 21 0.20 -42.92 8.69
N PHE A 22 1.20 -42.89 9.55
CA PHE A 22 2.07 -41.76 9.65
C PHE A 22 2.65 -41.57 8.25
N ALA A 23 2.37 -40.46 7.61
CA ALA A 23 3.03 -40.11 6.38
C ALA A 23 4.54 -40.19 6.66
N GLU A 24 5.22 -41.05 5.90
CA GLU A 24 6.66 -41.18 6.00
C GLU A 24 7.27 -39.78 5.84
N ASP A 25 8.13 -39.39 6.80
CA ASP A 25 8.78 -38.08 6.74
C ASP A 25 9.55 -37.99 5.42
N PRO A 26 9.17 -37.10 4.49
CA PRO A 26 9.82 -36.98 3.19
C PRO A 26 11.30 -36.56 3.32
N TYR A 27 11.74 -36.16 4.54
CA TYR A 27 13.09 -35.70 4.82
C TYR A 27 13.68 -36.43 6.04
N PRO A 28 13.95 -37.75 5.94
CA PRO A 28 14.54 -38.51 7.04
C PRO A 28 15.95 -38.00 7.33
N GLY A 29 16.25 -37.64 8.57
CA GLY A 29 17.55 -37.15 9.03
C GLY A 29 17.44 -36.38 10.34
N ASP A 30 18.55 -35.86 10.83
CA ASP A 30 18.62 -35.11 12.08
C ASP A 30 18.24 -33.63 11.92
N GLN A 31 17.94 -33.20 10.69
CA GLN A 31 17.49 -31.82 10.39
C GLN A 31 15.99 -31.72 10.58
N TYR A 32 15.56 -30.80 11.43
CA TYR A 32 14.15 -30.61 11.77
C TYR A 32 13.87 -29.19 12.25
N CYS A 33 12.58 -28.81 12.19
CA CYS A 33 12.09 -27.61 12.84
C CYS A 33 11.23 -27.98 14.04
N GLU A 34 11.26 -27.15 15.06
CA GLU A 34 10.47 -27.28 16.29
C GLU A 34 10.09 -25.90 16.85
N TRP A 35 9.16 -25.86 17.79
CA TRP A 35 8.91 -24.66 18.57
C TRP A 35 9.96 -24.57 19.70
N ARG A 36 10.59 -23.41 19.81
CA ARG A 36 11.63 -23.20 20.82
C ARG A 36 11.10 -23.47 22.21
N VAL A 37 11.87 -24.18 23.03
CA VAL A 37 11.56 -24.49 24.43
C VAL A 37 11.28 -23.20 25.21
N ASN A 38 10.28 -23.21 26.07
CA ASN A 38 9.80 -22.07 26.85
C ASN A 38 9.21 -20.89 26.02
N THR A 39 8.81 -21.13 24.79
CA THR A 39 7.98 -20.20 24.02
C THR A 39 6.61 -20.84 23.71
N PRO A 40 5.57 -20.04 23.45
CA PRO A 40 4.30 -20.59 23.00
C PRO A 40 4.46 -21.43 21.74
N VAL A 41 3.62 -22.44 21.60
CA VAL A 41 3.52 -23.24 20.39
C VAL A 41 2.62 -22.51 19.41
N GLY A 42 3.08 -22.37 18.14
CA GLY A 42 2.34 -21.67 17.08
C GLY A 42 1.17 -22.46 16.49
N PRO A 43 0.68 -22.09 15.31
CA PRO A 43 1.30 -21.19 14.35
C PRO A 43 1.27 -19.71 14.75
N MET A 44 2.27 -18.96 14.30
CA MET A 44 2.31 -17.50 14.46
C MET A 44 1.24 -16.84 13.56
N THR A 45 0.63 -15.79 14.08
CA THR A 45 -0.23 -14.92 13.26
C THR A 45 0.46 -13.56 13.11
N HIS A 46 0.84 -13.25 11.89
CA HIS A 46 1.43 -11.97 11.53
C HIS A 46 0.34 -11.02 11.03
N THR A 47 0.34 -9.80 11.53
CA THR A 47 -0.68 -8.81 11.18
C THR A 47 -0.01 -7.49 10.80
N ASN A 48 -0.48 -6.89 9.71
CA ASN A 48 -0.13 -5.53 9.31
C ASN A 48 -1.38 -4.68 9.12
N HIS A 49 -1.28 -3.40 9.50
CA HIS A 49 -2.28 -2.38 9.28
C HIS A 49 -1.68 -1.29 8.40
N LEU A 50 -2.14 -1.18 7.16
CA LEU A 50 -1.54 -0.31 6.15
C LEU A 50 -2.00 1.16 6.22
N GLY A 51 -3.11 1.44 6.90
CA GLY A 51 -3.75 2.76 6.83
C GLY A 51 -4.65 2.91 5.60
N THR A 52 -4.85 4.15 5.14
CA THR A 52 -5.76 4.50 4.05
C THR A 52 -5.01 4.91 2.79
N TYR A 53 -5.42 4.38 1.66
CA TYR A 53 -4.90 4.72 0.33
C TYR A 53 -6.03 5.12 -0.61
N TYR A 54 -5.78 6.13 -1.43
CA TYR A 54 -6.72 6.62 -2.44
C TYR A 54 -6.28 6.15 -3.82
N VAL A 55 -7.24 5.74 -4.64
CA VAL A 55 -7.00 5.26 -6.00
C VAL A 55 -7.83 6.09 -6.96
N PRO A 56 -7.22 6.79 -7.93
CA PRO A 56 -7.97 7.45 -8.99
C PRO A 56 -8.86 6.44 -9.74
N ARG A 57 -10.08 6.86 -10.08
CA ARG A 57 -11.05 6.01 -10.76
C ARG A 57 -10.50 5.47 -12.09
N ASP A 58 -9.90 6.36 -12.86
CA ASP A 58 -9.33 6.10 -14.18
C ASP A 58 -7.90 5.51 -14.14
N ALA A 59 -7.36 5.25 -12.94
CA ALA A 59 -6.04 4.64 -12.83
C ALA A 59 -6.01 3.30 -13.57
N PRO A 60 -5.02 3.06 -14.46
CA PRO A 60 -4.94 1.82 -15.21
C PRO A 60 -4.59 0.64 -14.31
N VAL A 61 -4.92 -0.58 -14.76
CA VAL A 61 -4.42 -1.82 -14.14
C VAL A 61 -2.89 -1.78 -14.11
N GLY A 62 -2.32 -2.15 -12.95
CA GLY A 62 -0.89 -2.04 -12.70
C GLY A 62 -0.46 -0.78 -11.94
N THR A 63 -1.39 0.16 -11.69
CA THR A 63 -1.10 1.32 -10.83
C THR A 63 -0.81 0.86 -9.39
N PHE A 64 0.28 1.36 -8.81
CA PHE A 64 0.58 1.15 -7.40
C PHE A 64 -0.40 1.96 -6.53
N ILE A 65 -1.14 1.26 -5.68
CA ILE A 65 -2.09 1.86 -4.73
C ILE A 65 -1.33 2.35 -3.49
N SER A 66 -0.34 1.59 -3.03
CA SER A 66 0.59 2.01 -1.98
C SER A 66 1.99 2.25 -2.57
N PRO A 67 2.85 3.04 -1.91
CA PRO A 67 4.26 3.14 -2.34
C PRO A 67 4.87 1.74 -2.42
N PRO A 68 5.57 1.39 -3.53
CA PRO A 68 6.12 0.06 -3.71
C PRO A 68 7.24 -0.23 -2.70
N GLY A 69 7.27 -1.47 -2.19
CA GLY A 69 8.35 -1.98 -1.36
C GLY A 69 8.50 -1.31 0.00
N VAL A 70 7.44 -0.75 0.56
CA VAL A 70 7.48 -0.24 1.94
C VAL A 70 7.63 -1.41 2.92
N LYS A 71 8.65 -1.33 3.76
CA LYS A 71 8.92 -2.30 4.81
C LYS A 71 8.00 -2.08 6.00
N TRP A 72 7.29 -3.11 6.40
CA TRP A 72 6.36 -3.06 7.51
C TRP A 72 6.87 -3.83 8.73
N PRO A 73 6.74 -3.31 9.95
CA PRO A 73 6.95 -4.09 11.15
C PRO A 73 5.85 -5.13 11.27
N VAL A 74 6.20 -6.35 11.69
CA VAL A 74 5.24 -7.44 11.90
C VAL A 74 4.99 -7.65 13.37
N THR A 75 3.73 -7.76 13.74
CA THR A 75 3.29 -8.17 15.06
C THR A 75 3.01 -9.67 15.06
N ASN A 76 3.72 -10.40 15.93
CA ASN A 76 3.42 -11.82 16.20
C ASN A 76 2.59 -11.90 17.49
N ASN A 77 1.38 -12.41 17.40
CA ASN A 77 0.43 -12.47 18.51
C ASN A 77 0.79 -13.44 19.64
N LEU A 78 1.66 -14.41 19.38
CA LEU A 78 1.96 -15.49 20.33
C LEU A 78 3.37 -15.44 20.91
N LEU A 79 4.25 -14.58 20.42
CA LEU A 79 5.68 -14.60 20.71
C LEU A 79 6.31 -16.01 20.49
N ALA A 80 5.66 -16.84 19.70
CA ALA A 80 6.14 -18.15 19.32
C ALA A 80 7.41 -18.02 18.48
N ILE A 81 8.37 -18.89 18.69
CA ILE A 81 9.63 -18.87 17.96
C ILE A 81 9.86 -20.25 17.35
N PRO A 82 9.61 -20.46 16.07
CA PRO A 82 10.05 -21.65 15.39
C PRO A 82 11.56 -21.58 15.20
N GLN A 83 12.22 -22.67 15.50
CA GLN A 83 13.65 -22.86 15.27
C GLN A 83 13.86 -24.11 14.45
N CYS A 84 14.77 -24.04 13.48
CA CYS A 84 15.13 -25.18 12.66
C CYS A 84 16.57 -25.55 12.92
N PHE A 85 16.78 -26.80 13.33
CA PHE A 85 18.12 -27.37 13.52
C PHE A 85 18.64 -27.90 12.19
N ARG A 86 19.83 -27.52 11.83
CA ARG A 86 20.55 -27.98 10.65
C ARG A 86 21.82 -28.69 11.07
N ASP A 87 22.14 -29.76 10.39
CA ASP A 87 23.36 -30.54 10.56
C ASP A 87 24.03 -30.77 9.20
N VAL A 88 25.26 -31.19 9.21
CA VAL A 88 26.01 -31.63 8.03
C VAL A 88 25.47 -33.00 7.61
N GLY A 89 24.76 -33.04 6.47
CA GLY A 89 24.17 -34.28 6.00
C GLY A 89 23.54 -34.13 4.61
N PRO A 90 23.02 -35.22 4.02
CA PRO A 90 22.48 -35.19 2.65
C PRO A 90 21.10 -34.53 2.55
N HIS A 91 20.50 -34.13 3.66
CA HIS A 91 19.15 -33.59 3.71
C HIS A 91 19.17 -32.08 3.91
N SER A 92 18.19 -31.38 3.34
CA SER A 92 17.98 -29.95 3.47
C SER A 92 16.72 -29.67 4.28
N LEU A 93 16.71 -28.57 5.03
CA LEU A 93 15.50 -28.03 5.61
C LEU A 93 14.73 -27.29 4.52
N TYR A 94 13.41 -27.42 4.54
CA TYR A 94 12.52 -26.74 3.60
C TYR A 94 11.48 -25.92 4.34
N ILE A 95 11.15 -24.77 3.76
CA ILE A 95 9.99 -23.97 4.12
C ILE A 95 9.23 -23.64 2.85
N SER A 96 7.92 -23.90 2.86
CA SER A 96 7.03 -23.50 1.78
C SER A 96 6.17 -22.35 2.24
N VAL A 97 6.13 -21.28 1.47
CA VAL A 97 5.25 -20.13 1.69
C VAL A 97 4.24 -20.09 0.56
N THR A 98 2.99 -20.42 0.87
CA THR A 98 1.92 -20.62 -0.10
C THR A 98 0.86 -19.54 0.02
N ALA A 99 0.26 -19.15 -1.10
CA ALA A 99 -0.89 -18.26 -1.11
C ALA A 99 -2.11 -18.97 -0.48
N SER A 100 -2.79 -18.29 0.43
CA SER A 100 -4.06 -18.74 1.02
C SER A 100 -5.28 -18.18 0.27
N VAL A 101 -5.05 -17.29 -0.70
CA VAL A 101 -6.04 -16.63 -1.55
C VAL A 101 -5.69 -16.88 -3.03
N PRO A 102 -6.62 -16.62 -3.97
CA PRO A 102 -6.33 -16.73 -5.39
C PRO A 102 -5.19 -15.78 -5.82
N ILE A 103 -4.44 -16.19 -6.83
CA ILE A 103 -3.40 -15.39 -7.46
C ILE A 103 -3.99 -14.70 -8.70
N TYR A 104 -3.66 -13.42 -8.89
CA TYR A 104 -4.06 -12.69 -10.09
C TYR A 104 -3.33 -13.27 -11.32
N PRO A 105 -4.08 -13.67 -12.37
CA PRO A 105 -3.47 -14.38 -13.50
C PRO A 105 -2.90 -13.46 -14.61
N GLY A 106 -3.19 -12.14 -14.55
CA GLY A 106 -2.82 -11.21 -15.60
C GLY A 106 -1.37 -10.69 -15.46
N PRO A 107 -0.81 -10.15 -16.54
CA PRO A 107 0.48 -9.48 -16.49
C PRO A 107 0.35 -8.15 -15.73
N LEU A 108 1.37 -7.80 -14.96
CA LEU A 108 1.48 -6.54 -14.23
C LEU A 108 2.91 -5.98 -14.38
N PRO A 109 3.11 -4.66 -14.18
CA PRO A 109 4.45 -4.09 -14.19
C PRO A 109 5.30 -4.68 -13.04
N PRO A 110 6.63 -4.73 -13.21
CA PRO A 110 7.53 -5.18 -12.16
C PRO A 110 7.39 -4.33 -10.89
N VAL A 111 7.49 -4.96 -9.73
CA VAL A 111 7.57 -4.27 -8.44
C VAL A 111 9.03 -4.24 -8.02
N LEU A 112 9.59 -3.06 -7.81
CA LEU A 112 11.01 -2.84 -7.49
C LEU A 112 12.00 -3.51 -8.46
N GLY A 113 11.58 -3.75 -9.70
CA GLY A 113 12.39 -4.41 -10.73
C GLY A 113 12.19 -5.92 -10.83
N ASP A 114 11.46 -6.52 -9.91
CA ASP A 114 11.17 -7.96 -9.91
C ASP A 114 9.87 -8.28 -10.65
N ASP A 115 9.90 -9.35 -11.45
CA ASP A 115 8.71 -9.90 -12.11
C ASP A 115 7.76 -10.50 -11.06
N VAL A 116 6.56 -9.97 -11.01
CA VAL A 116 5.50 -10.38 -10.07
C VAL A 116 4.42 -11.26 -10.71
N THR A 117 4.63 -11.70 -11.95
CA THR A 117 3.71 -12.61 -12.65
C THR A 117 3.50 -13.89 -11.84
N GLY A 118 2.23 -14.22 -11.54
CA GLY A 118 1.88 -15.37 -10.69
C GLY A 118 2.20 -15.19 -9.21
N ARG A 119 2.46 -13.97 -8.73
CA ARG A 119 2.83 -13.63 -7.35
C ARG A 119 2.01 -12.49 -6.75
N VAL A 120 0.97 -12.04 -7.43
CA VAL A 120 0.05 -11.02 -6.92
C VAL A 120 -1.15 -11.71 -6.28
N LEU A 121 -1.27 -11.60 -4.98
CA LEU A 121 -2.36 -12.19 -4.21
C LEU A 121 -3.61 -11.33 -4.33
N GLN A 122 -4.76 -11.94 -4.63
CA GLN A 122 -6.04 -11.22 -4.65
C GLN A 122 -6.51 -10.95 -3.22
N THR A 123 -6.90 -9.72 -2.94
CA THR A 123 -7.50 -9.35 -1.66
C THR A 123 -9.01 -9.67 -1.66
N ASN A 124 -9.72 -9.30 -0.57
CA ASN A 124 -11.19 -9.32 -0.56
C ASN A 124 -11.81 -8.21 -1.40
N ILE A 125 -11.03 -7.14 -1.69
CA ILE A 125 -11.51 -6.01 -2.47
C ILE A 125 -11.33 -6.34 -3.95
N PRO A 126 -12.41 -6.40 -4.76
CA PRO A 126 -12.29 -6.58 -6.20
C PRO A 126 -11.35 -5.52 -6.79
N GLY A 127 -10.52 -5.89 -7.76
CA GLY A 127 -9.59 -4.97 -8.41
C GLY A 127 -8.37 -4.56 -7.57
N VAL A 128 -8.21 -5.06 -6.35
CA VAL A 128 -7.04 -4.80 -5.49
C VAL A 128 -6.25 -6.09 -5.27
N GLY A 129 -5.02 -6.10 -5.71
CA GLY A 129 -4.04 -7.14 -5.46
C GLY A 129 -2.95 -6.67 -4.48
N VAL A 130 -2.20 -7.62 -3.94
CA VAL A 130 -1.06 -7.33 -3.07
C VAL A 130 0.15 -8.19 -3.43
N VAL A 131 1.31 -7.56 -3.51
CA VAL A 131 2.62 -8.20 -3.60
C VAL A 131 3.26 -8.16 -2.23
N ILE A 132 3.71 -9.31 -1.74
CA ILE A 132 4.35 -9.44 -0.43
C ILE A 132 5.70 -10.11 -0.64
N GLU A 133 6.78 -9.36 -0.43
CA GLU A 133 8.13 -9.88 -0.36
C GLU A 133 8.53 -10.06 1.10
N LEU A 134 9.02 -11.23 1.47
CA LEU A 134 9.47 -11.51 2.83
C LEU A 134 10.96 -11.19 2.95
N GLY A 135 11.30 -10.27 3.85
CA GLY A 135 12.68 -9.98 4.21
C GLY A 135 13.31 -11.09 5.05
N LEU A 136 14.23 -10.74 5.95
CA LEU A 136 14.85 -11.72 6.84
C LEU A 136 13.80 -12.58 7.58
N PRO A 137 14.01 -13.90 7.71
CA PRO A 137 15.23 -14.67 7.44
C PRO A 137 15.38 -15.22 6.00
N PHE A 138 14.63 -14.70 5.05
CA PHE A 138 14.75 -15.05 3.63
C PHE A 138 15.66 -14.03 2.95
N ASN A 139 16.72 -14.51 2.31
CA ASN A 139 17.68 -13.59 1.71
C ASN A 139 18.30 -14.22 0.44
N TRP A 140 17.80 -13.82 -0.70
CA TRP A 140 18.34 -14.17 -2.00
C TRP A 140 19.07 -12.95 -2.59
N PRO A 141 20.26 -13.12 -3.20
CA PRO A 141 21.10 -14.31 -3.35
C PRO A 141 22.17 -14.48 -2.25
N TYR A 142 22.18 -13.66 -1.21
CA TYR A 142 23.30 -13.46 -0.30
C TYR A 142 23.20 -14.26 1.03
N ALA A 143 22.76 -15.49 0.96
CA ALA A 143 22.46 -16.25 2.16
C ALA A 143 23.67 -16.88 2.86
N THR A 144 24.12 -16.28 3.96
CA THR A 144 24.75 -17.00 5.04
C THR A 144 23.84 -16.97 6.27
N ASN A 145 23.51 -18.11 6.88
CA ASN A 145 22.61 -18.24 8.03
C ASN A 145 21.14 -17.86 7.81
N THR A 146 20.65 -17.93 6.58
CA THR A 146 19.29 -17.61 6.20
C THR A 146 18.72 -18.69 5.28
N TRP A 147 17.40 -18.66 5.06
CA TRP A 147 16.75 -19.47 4.05
C TRP A 147 17.14 -18.96 2.66
N LYS A 148 17.62 -19.85 1.80
CA LYS A 148 17.85 -19.56 0.40
C LYS A 148 16.56 -19.72 -0.36
N THR A 149 16.32 -18.86 -1.35
CA THR A 149 15.18 -18.92 -2.27
C THR A 149 15.66 -18.97 -3.70
N VAL A 150 14.84 -19.51 -4.59
CA VAL A 150 15.08 -19.46 -6.03
C VAL A 150 14.46 -18.16 -6.55
N GLY A 151 15.20 -17.08 -6.58
CA GLY A 151 14.73 -15.74 -6.89
C GLY A 151 14.33 -14.95 -5.64
N PRO A 152 13.75 -13.73 -5.81
CA PRO A 152 13.29 -12.91 -4.70
C PRO A 152 12.19 -13.64 -3.91
N PRO A 153 12.19 -13.51 -2.57
CA PRO A 153 11.22 -14.20 -1.69
C PRO A 153 9.83 -13.54 -1.73
N ILE A 154 9.28 -13.38 -2.93
CA ILE A 154 7.92 -12.89 -3.16
C ILE A 154 6.95 -14.07 -3.09
N VAL A 155 5.93 -13.95 -2.25
CA VAL A 155 4.92 -14.99 -2.04
C VAL A 155 4.11 -15.26 -3.31
N PRO A 156 3.92 -16.54 -3.73
CA PRO A 156 4.39 -17.78 -3.12
C PRO A 156 5.83 -18.15 -3.52
N PHE A 157 6.56 -18.81 -2.61
CA PHE A 157 7.92 -19.31 -2.89
C PHE A 157 8.29 -20.49 -1.97
N GLU A 158 9.38 -21.15 -2.31
CA GLU A 158 10.02 -22.14 -1.46
C GLU A 158 11.40 -21.68 -1.03
N GLY A 159 11.72 -21.90 0.25
CA GLY A 159 13.04 -21.67 0.80
C GLY A 159 13.67 -22.99 1.29
N TYR A 160 14.98 -23.06 1.19
CA TYR A 160 15.76 -24.20 1.66
C TYR A 160 17.04 -23.77 2.35
N VAL A 161 17.61 -24.67 3.13
CA VAL A 161 18.92 -24.47 3.78
C VAL A 161 19.85 -25.61 3.39
N ASP A 162 20.99 -25.26 2.83
CA ASP A 162 22.03 -26.23 2.51
C ASP A 162 22.72 -26.75 3.78
N HIS A 163 23.27 -27.94 3.69
CA HIS A 163 23.84 -28.75 4.73
C HIS A 163 25.29 -28.41 5.12
N ASN A 164 25.74 -27.19 4.89
CA ASN A 164 27.18 -26.86 5.05
C ASN A 164 27.59 -26.36 6.44
N THR A 165 26.66 -26.17 7.37
CA THR A 165 26.96 -25.66 8.71
C THR A 165 25.98 -26.18 9.74
N VAL A 166 26.46 -26.58 10.90
CA VAL A 166 25.62 -26.93 12.07
C VAL A 166 25.10 -25.66 12.74
N GLY A 167 23.84 -25.66 13.16
CA GLY A 167 23.26 -24.54 13.90
C GLY A 167 21.76 -24.41 13.83
N TYR A 168 21.24 -23.38 14.47
CA TYR A 168 19.81 -23.07 14.47
C TYR A 168 19.49 -21.88 13.59
N LEU A 169 18.38 -21.99 12.86
CA LEU A 169 17.71 -20.87 12.19
C LEU A 169 16.47 -20.48 12.99
N LEU A 170 16.44 -19.25 13.45
CA LEU A 170 15.30 -18.69 14.17
C LEU A 170 14.41 -17.92 13.21
N MET A 171 13.09 -18.13 13.28
CA MET A 171 12.09 -17.44 12.48
C MET A 171 11.21 -16.54 13.37
N SER A 172 11.83 -15.76 14.26
CA SER A 172 11.11 -14.91 15.21
C SER A 172 10.68 -13.56 14.64
N ARG A 173 11.21 -13.17 13.49
CA ARG A 173 10.96 -11.85 12.88
C ARG A 173 10.81 -12.00 11.38
N LEU A 174 9.65 -11.57 10.89
CA LEU A 174 9.43 -11.32 9.46
C LEU A 174 9.26 -9.81 9.29
N ASN A 175 9.89 -9.27 8.25
CA ASN A 175 9.71 -7.87 7.88
C ASN A 175 9.27 -7.86 6.41
N PRO A 176 7.97 -7.96 6.15
CA PRO A 176 7.48 -7.96 4.79
C PRO A 176 7.60 -6.58 4.16
N PHE A 177 7.88 -6.57 2.87
CA PHE A 177 7.68 -5.42 2.00
C PHE A 177 6.35 -5.64 1.29
N ILE A 178 5.42 -4.70 1.46
CA ILE A 178 4.03 -4.84 0.99
C ILE A 178 3.76 -3.76 -0.03
N THR A 179 3.19 -4.15 -1.17
CA THR A 179 2.76 -3.25 -2.23
C THR A 179 1.35 -3.59 -2.65
N LEU A 180 0.42 -2.66 -2.50
CA LEU A 180 -0.92 -2.77 -3.08
C LEU A 180 -0.88 -2.31 -4.53
N ILE A 181 -1.54 -3.04 -5.43
CA ILE A 181 -1.55 -2.79 -6.86
C ILE A 181 -2.97 -2.96 -7.43
N LYS A 182 -3.36 -2.08 -8.35
CA LYS A 182 -4.64 -2.19 -9.05
C LYS A 182 -4.60 -3.36 -10.04
N THR A 183 -5.54 -4.28 -9.92
CA THR A 183 -5.65 -5.48 -10.77
C THR A 183 -6.93 -5.50 -11.62
N GLY A 184 -7.82 -4.55 -11.42
CA GLY A 184 -9.10 -4.44 -12.11
C GLY A 184 -9.93 -3.29 -11.56
N ASP A 185 -11.23 -3.32 -11.82
CA ASP A 185 -12.16 -2.34 -11.29
C ASP A 185 -12.34 -2.50 -9.79
N ILE A 186 -12.21 -1.37 -9.08
CA ILE A 186 -12.40 -1.27 -7.64
C ILE A 186 -13.80 -0.70 -7.40
N PRO A 187 -14.58 -1.22 -6.45
CA PRO A 187 -15.85 -0.60 -6.09
C PRO A 187 -15.66 0.86 -5.66
N PRO A 188 -16.53 1.79 -6.05
CA PRO A 188 -16.43 3.18 -5.65
C PRO A 188 -16.57 3.34 -4.13
N GLY A 189 -15.98 4.41 -3.58
CA GLY A 189 -16.03 4.72 -2.16
C GLY A 189 -15.05 3.91 -1.30
N ILE A 190 -15.42 3.70 -0.05
CA ILE A 190 -14.57 3.08 0.98
C ILE A 190 -14.62 1.56 0.89
N ASN A 191 -13.45 0.94 0.75
CA ASN A 191 -13.29 -0.51 0.74
C ASN A 191 -12.29 -0.94 1.81
N GLU A 192 -12.70 -1.87 2.69
CA GLU A 192 -11.89 -2.34 3.81
C GLU A 192 -11.22 -3.69 3.50
N LEU A 193 -9.91 -3.79 3.77
CA LEU A 193 -9.22 -5.08 3.82
C LEU A 193 -9.66 -5.83 5.08
N ASP A 194 -10.28 -6.99 4.91
CA ASP A 194 -10.99 -7.73 5.94
C ASP A 194 -10.10 -8.58 6.86
N GLY A 195 -8.78 -8.55 6.65
CA GLY A 195 -7.84 -9.32 7.45
C GLY A 195 -7.89 -10.82 7.22
N ARG A 196 -8.40 -11.30 6.08
CA ARG A 196 -8.27 -12.72 5.73
C ARG A 196 -6.81 -13.14 5.63
N GLU A 197 -6.55 -14.43 5.86
CA GLU A 197 -5.19 -14.97 5.69
C GLU A 197 -4.80 -14.92 4.21
N LEU A 198 -3.76 -14.14 3.89
CA LEU A 198 -3.26 -13.97 2.52
C LEU A 198 -2.27 -15.07 2.13
N TRP A 199 -1.44 -15.49 3.07
CA TRP A 199 -0.50 -16.59 2.87
C TRP A 199 -0.26 -17.34 4.17
N SER A 200 0.20 -18.58 4.03
CA SER A 200 0.67 -19.41 5.14
C SER A 200 2.01 -20.04 4.81
N SER A 201 2.76 -20.39 5.84
CA SER A 201 4.03 -21.11 5.68
C SER A 201 4.02 -22.43 6.46
N THR A 202 4.69 -23.43 5.88
CA THR A 202 4.96 -24.74 6.50
C THR A 202 6.46 -25.01 6.46
N ALA A 203 7.00 -25.66 7.49
CA ALA A 203 8.41 -26.03 7.54
C ALA A 203 8.59 -27.49 7.92
N THR A 204 9.77 -28.02 7.63
CA THR A 204 10.14 -29.44 7.83
C THR A 204 9.77 -29.91 9.24
N ARG A 205 8.95 -30.94 9.36
CA ARG A 205 8.47 -31.62 10.58
C ARG A 205 7.58 -30.83 11.52
N ILE A 206 7.53 -29.49 11.42
CA ILE A 206 6.73 -28.66 12.32
C ILE A 206 5.33 -28.34 11.78
N GLY A 207 5.10 -28.53 10.47
CA GLY A 207 3.84 -28.18 9.80
C GLY A 207 3.66 -26.67 9.64
N LYS A 208 2.45 -26.16 9.87
CA LYS A 208 2.15 -24.72 9.73
C LYS A 208 2.93 -23.89 10.75
N VAL A 209 3.71 -22.96 10.25
CA VAL A 209 4.59 -22.07 11.04
C VAL A 209 3.95 -20.71 11.25
N ALA A 210 3.40 -20.13 10.19
CA ALA A 210 2.83 -18.81 10.24
C ALA A 210 1.68 -18.62 9.24
N GLY A 211 0.83 -17.64 9.51
CA GLY A 211 -0.13 -17.03 8.59
C GLY A 211 -0.03 -15.52 8.65
N HIS A 212 -0.47 -14.82 7.60
CA HIS A 212 -0.39 -13.38 7.50
C HIS A 212 -1.74 -12.75 7.15
N HIS A 213 -2.09 -11.72 7.88
CA HIS A 213 -3.33 -10.98 7.78
C HIS A 213 -3.05 -9.50 7.51
N LEU A 214 -3.80 -8.91 6.60
CA LEU A 214 -3.62 -7.53 6.16
C LEU A 214 -4.91 -6.75 6.34
N TYR A 215 -4.80 -5.61 7.03
CA TYR A 215 -5.86 -4.64 7.24
C TYR A 215 -5.49 -3.30 6.63
N GLY A 216 -6.47 -2.52 6.25
CA GLY A 216 -6.29 -1.19 5.68
C GLY A 216 -7.51 -0.80 4.87
N THR A 217 -7.51 0.44 4.42
CA THR A 217 -8.62 1.02 3.66
C THR A 217 -8.13 1.42 2.27
N VAL A 218 -8.88 1.05 1.24
CA VAL A 218 -8.67 1.53 -0.13
C VAL A 218 -9.92 2.31 -0.54
N ILE A 219 -9.73 3.59 -0.85
CA ILE A 219 -10.82 4.48 -1.28
C ILE A 219 -10.70 4.69 -2.78
N GLN A 220 -11.68 4.20 -3.53
CA GLN A 220 -11.82 4.50 -4.95
C GLN A 220 -12.35 5.91 -5.10
N SER A 221 -11.64 6.77 -5.84
CA SER A 221 -12.08 8.11 -6.16
C SER A 221 -13.39 8.10 -6.95
N GLN A 222 -14.27 9.02 -6.61
CA GLN A 222 -15.61 9.10 -7.22
C GLN A 222 -15.61 9.88 -8.53
N CYS A 223 -14.56 10.67 -8.82
CA CYS A 223 -14.39 11.38 -10.09
C CYS A 223 -13.06 11.04 -10.76
N GLY A 224 -12.99 11.20 -12.08
CA GLY A 224 -11.76 11.20 -12.87
C GLY A 224 -11.11 12.59 -12.92
N LEU A 225 -9.85 12.64 -13.39
CA LEU A 225 -9.17 13.88 -13.78
C LEU A 225 -8.90 13.84 -15.28
N PRO A 226 -9.38 14.83 -16.07
CA PRO A 226 -9.05 14.91 -17.49
C PRO A 226 -7.56 15.22 -17.67
N PRO A 227 -6.97 14.98 -18.87
CA PRO A 227 -5.55 15.26 -19.12
C PRO A 227 -5.12 16.70 -18.84
N ASN A 228 -6.04 17.65 -18.97
CA ASN A 228 -5.84 19.07 -18.66
C ASN A 228 -6.94 19.52 -17.67
N PRO A 229 -6.79 19.21 -16.38
CA PRO A 229 -7.84 19.49 -15.41
C PRO A 229 -7.95 20.98 -15.04
N VAL A 230 -6.88 21.75 -15.23
CA VAL A 230 -6.84 23.19 -14.90
C VAL A 230 -7.24 24.01 -16.12
N SER A 231 -8.15 24.96 -15.93
CA SER A 231 -8.70 25.79 -17.02
C SER A 231 -7.66 26.66 -17.73
N ALA A 232 -6.54 26.94 -17.05
CA ALA A 232 -5.35 27.61 -17.60
C ALA A 232 -4.10 27.05 -16.90
N ASP A 233 -3.17 26.49 -17.66
CA ASP A 233 -1.88 26.02 -17.17
C ASP A 233 -0.79 26.47 -18.16
N PRO A 234 0.01 27.51 -17.79
CA PRO A 234 0.00 28.24 -16.51
C PRO A 234 -1.18 29.20 -16.36
N VAL A 235 -1.53 29.51 -15.08
CA VAL A 235 -2.43 30.60 -14.73
C VAL A 235 -1.65 31.91 -14.81
N GLU A 236 -1.96 32.77 -15.78
CA GLU A 236 -1.25 34.03 -16.01
C GLU A 236 -1.71 35.10 -15.01
N LEU A 237 -0.84 35.51 -14.08
CA LEU A 237 -1.14 36.49 -13.04
C LEU A 237 -0.93 37.97 -13.49
N GLY A 238 -0.56 38.18 -14.75
CA GLY A 238 -0.34 39.49 -15.36
C GLY A 238 1.10 40.02 -15.17
N GLU A 239 1.33 41.19 -15.81
CA GLU A 239 2.59 41.91 -15.74
C GLU A 239 2.45 43.11 -14.78
N TRP A 240 3.42 43.30 -13.88
CA TRP A 240 3.39 44.30 -12.81
C TRP A 240 4.74 44.98 -12.71
N ASP A 241 4.72 46.28 -12.53
CA ASP A 241 5.92 47.04 -12.26
C ASP A 241 6.37 46.88 -10.79
N ASN A 242 7.68 46.89 -10.52
CA ASN A 242 8.18 46.82 -9.15
C ASN A 242 7.70 47.99 -8.27
N THR A 243 7.34 49.12 -8.87
CA THR A 243 6.76 50.29 -8.18
C THR A 243 5.33 50.08 -7.69
N ASP A 244 4.62 49.08 -8.22
CA ASP A 244 3.29 48.72 -7.75
C ASP A 244 3.33 48.06 -6.36
N PHE A 245 4.47 47.42 -6.02
CA PHE A 245 4.67 46.70 -4.77
C PHE A 245 5.09 47.67 -3.65
N THR A 246 4.09 48.12 -2.89
CA THR A 246 4.24 49.22 -1.91
C THR A 246 4.73 48.80 -0.53
N GLY A 247 4.78 47.51 -0.22
CA GLY A 247 5.28 46.99 1.04
C GLY A 247 4.84 45.53 1.32
N PRO A 248 5.47 44.85 2.30
CA PRO A 248 5.11 43.49 2.66
C PRO A 248 3.62 43.36 2.96
N GLY A 249 2.98 42.37 2.37
CA GLY A 249 1.54 42.14 2.45
C GLY A 249 0.74 42.77 1.33
N PHE A 250 1.33 43.60 0.46
CA PHE A 250 0.66 44.05 -0.76
C PHE A 250 0.31 42.85 -1.65
N THR A 251 -0.82 42.94 -2.31
CA THR A 251 -1.28 41.90 -3.25
C THR A 251 -1.80 42.53 -4.54
N THR A 252 -1.56 41.84 -5.65
CA THR A 252 -2.22 42.15 -6.91
C THR A 252 -3.68 41.73 -6.88
N PRO A 253 -4.54 42.17 -7.81
CA PRO A 253 -5.83 41.57 -8.04
C PRO A 253 -5.69 40.05 -8.28
N SER A 254 -6.66 39.27 -7.79
CA SER A 254 -6.67 37.83 -7.99
C SER A 254 -7.16 37.46 -9.38
N VAL A 255 -6.56 36.45 -9.97
CA VAL A 255 -6.93 35.87 -11.27
C VAL A 255 -7.68 34.56 -11.05
N PRO A 256 -8.92 34.43 -11.50
CA PRO A 256 -9.71 33.21 -11.33
C PRO A 256 -9.26 32.11 -12.30
N PHE A 257 -9.35 30.87 -11.83
CA PHE A 257 -9.20 29.65 -12.63
C PHE A 257 -10.00 28.50 -12.00
N THR A 258 -10.12 27.38 -12.70
CA THR A 258 -10.87 26.22 -12.22
C THR A 258 -10.07 24.95 -12.37
N ILE A 259 -10.36 23.98 -11.50
CA ILE A 259 -9.97 22.57 -11.67
C ILE A 259 -11.27 21.80 -11.97
N THR A 260 -11.29 21.06 -13.07
CA THR A 260 -12.46 20.25 -13.46
C THR A 260 -12.20 18.79 -13.13
N LEU A 261 -13.15 18.19 -12.41
CA LEU A 261 -13.24 16.76 -12.19
C LEU A 261 -14.29 16.21 -13.17
N THR A 262 -14.03 15.06 -13.78
CA THR A 262 -14.91 14.46 -14.80
C THR A 262 -15.51 13.15 -14.31
N ASP A 263 -16.61 12.76 -14.95
CA ASP A 263 -17.24 11.45 -14.73
C ASP A 263 -17.49 11.14 -13.24
N CYS A 264 -17.91 12.16 -12.48
CA CYS A 264 -18.29 11.98 -11.09
C CYS A 264 -19.53 11.07 -10.98
N GLU A 265 -19.54 10.18 -10.01
CA GLU A 265 -20.67 9.30 -9.68
C GLU A 265 -20.90 9.32 -8.19
N ASP A 266 -22.17 9.26 -7.76
CA ASP A 266 -22.54 9.10 -6.37
C ASP A 266 -22.10 7.75 -5.81
N ASP A 267 -21.88 7.69 -4.49
CA ASP A 267 -21.77 6.46 -3.74
C ASP A 267 -23.07 5.64 -3.91
N PRO A 268 -22.99 4.33 -4.19
CA PRO A 268 -24.16 3.45 -4.32
C PRO A 268 -25.11 3.48 -3.10
N GLU A 269 -24.64 3.89 -1.94
CA GLU A 269 -25.45 4.05 -0.72
C GLU A 269 -26.08 5.44 -0.56
N GLY A 270 -25.92 6.34 -1.55
CA GLY A 270 -26.48 7.70 -1.53
C GLY A 270 -25.75 8.65 -0.57
N ALA A 271 -24.54 8.33 -0.18
CA ALA A 271 -23.66 9.23 0.54
C ALA A 271 -23.12 10.30 -0.41
N VAL A 272 -23.19 11.55 0.00
CA VAL A 272 -22.73 12.68 -0.81
C VAL A 272 -21.29 12.99 -0.45
N ALA A 273 -20.35 12.72 -1.35
CA ALA A 273 -18.94 13.00 -1.12
C ALA A 273 -18.60 14.48 -1.33
N THR A 274 -17.76 15.01 -0.47
CA THR A 274 -17.15 16.33 -0.60
C THR A 274 -15.75 16.20 -1.18
N ALA A 275 -15.45 16.97 -2.23
CA ALA A 275 -14.08 17.06 -2.76
C ALA A 275 -13.21 17.86 -1.79
N HIS A 276 -12.05 17.32 -1.48
CA HIS A 276 -11.00 17.97 -0.69
C HIS A 276 -9.77 18.16 -1.58
N ILE A 277 -9.04 19.25 -1.39
CA ILE A 277 -7.77 19.50 -2.07
C ILE A 277 -6.63 19.60 -1.09
N ARG A 278 -5.51 18.99 -1.45
CA ARG A 278 -4.22 19.18 -0.81
C ARG A 278 -3.24 19.78 -1.81
N LEU A 279 -2.63 20.90 -1.45
CA LEU A 279 -1.65 21.61 -2.28
C LEU A 279 -0.26 21.46 -1.68
N GLU A 280 0.70 21.06 -2.50
CA GLU A 280 2.09 20.86 -2.09
C GLU A 280 3.03 21.55 -3.08
N GLY A 281 4.10 22.17 -2.56
CA GLY A 281 5.06 22.89 -3.40
C GLY A 281 5.78 21.98 -4.39
N ALA A 282 6.01 22.48 -5.60
CA ALA A 282 6.69 21.79 -6.69
C ALA A 282 7.73 22.68 -7.36
N LYS A 283 8.69 22.09 -8.07
CA LYS A 283 9.75 22.78 -8.86
C LYS A 283 10.50 23.87 -8.08
N GLY A 284 10.77 23.65 -6.80
CA GLY A 284 11.44 24.63 -5.93
C GLY A 284 10.49 25.56 -5.17
N SER A 285 9.22 25.68 -5.56
CA SER A 285 8.23 26.42 -4.79
C SER A 285 8.00 25.76 -3.44
N THR A 286 8.27 26.49 -2.35
CA THR A 286 8.06 26.04 -0.97
C THR A 286 7.07 26.94 -0.25
N PRO A 287 6.31 26.44 0.74
CA PRO A 287 5.44 27.30 1.54
C PRO A 287 6.22 28.40 2.27
N ILE A 288 5.78 29.64 2.14
CA ILE A 288 6.24 30.80 2.92
C ILE A 288 5.32 30.96 4.14
N ASP A 289 4.02 30.89 3.92
CA ASP A 289 2.99 30.89 4.94
C ASP A 289 1.89 29.92 4.52
N ALA A 290 1.98 28.68 5.01
CA ALA A 290 1.06 27.61 4.62
C ALA A 290 -0.40 27.90 5.01
N GLN A 291 -0.63 28.53 6.17
CA GLN A 291 -1.97 28.87 6.65
C GLN A 291 -2.64 29.96 5.80
N ARG A 292 -1.85 30.82 5.21
CA ARG A 292 -2.32 31.88 4.31
C ARG A 292 -2.24 31.53 2.84
N GLY A 293 -1.88 30.26 2.51
CA GLY A 293 -1.76 29.80 1.14
C GLY A 293 -0.65 30.46 0.33
N ILE A 294 0.40 30.99 1.00
CA ILE A 294 1.48 31.73 0.36
C ILE A 294 2.67 30.80 0.13
N PHE A 295 3.18 30.76 -1.09
CA PHE A 295 4.34 29.95 -1.47
C PHE A 295 5.33 30.74 -2.33
N GLY A 296 6.58 30.31 -2.30
CA GLY A 296 7.68 30.91 -3.03
C GLY A 296 7.63 30.61 -4.52
N LEU A 297 8.49 31.34 -5.25
CA LEU A 297 8.67 31.13 -6.68
C LEU A 297 9.46 29.84 -6.96
N THR A 298 9.41 29.37 -8.20
CA THR A 298 10.21 28.23 -8.67
C THR A 298 11.68 28.57 -8.80
N ASP A 299 12.56 27.57 -8.81
CA ASP A 299 14.02 27.74 -8.92
C ASP A 299 14.49 28.44 -10.20
N ASP A 300 13.68 28.43 -11.26
CA ASP A 300 13.95 29.09 -12.55
C ASP A 300 13.37 30.51 -12.64
N SER A 301 12.78 31.02 -11.56
CA SER A 301 12.33 32.41 -11.48
C SER A 301 13.49 33.36 -11.28
N THR A 302 13.36 34.59 -11.81
CA THR A 302 14.37 35.67 -11.67
C THR A 302 13.85 36.85 -10.90
N ALA A 303 12.56 36.96 -10.65
CA ALA A 303 11.97 37.97 -9.75
C ALA A 303 12.30 37.62 -8.28
N GLU A 304 12.42 38.65 -7.45
CA GLU A 304 12.66 38.48 -6.01
C GLU A 304 11.70 39.36 -5.18
N GLY A 305 11.47 38.99 -3.93
CA GLY A 305 10.67 39.78 -2.98
C GLY A 305 9.14 39.56 -3.12
N VAL A 306 8.72 38.64 -3.95
CA VAL A 306 7.31 38.28 -4.14
C VAL A 306 7.12 36.77 -4.05
N GLY A 307 5.92 36.35 -3.66
CA GLY A 307 5.45 34.98 -3.72
C GLY A 307 4.07 34.95 -4.39
N ILE A 308 3.44 33.78 -4.40
CA ILE A 308 2.10 33.60 -4.95
C ILE A 308 1.17 33.11 -3.83
N GLN A 309 -0.04 33.64 -3.81
CA GLN A 309 -1.07 33.25 -2.86
C GLN A 309 -2.21 32.53 -3.58
N MET A 310 -2.54 31.32 -3.09
CA MET A 310 -3.72 30.55 -3.49
C MET A 310 -4.94 30.95 -2.67
N LEU A 311 -6.06 31.14 -3.35
CA LEU A 311 -7.31 31.60 -2.76
C LEU A 311 -8.49 30.73 -3.27
N MET A 312 -9.53 30.66 -2.46
CA MET A 312 -10.82 30.14 -2.87
C MET A 312 -11.46 31.00 -3.97
N ALA A 313 -12.60 30.57 -4.47
CA ALA A 313 -13.37 31.27 -5.51
C ALA A 313 -13.71 32.73 -5.18
N ASP A 314 -13.85 33.06 -3.89
CA ASP A 314 -14.16 34.42 -3.42
C ASP A 314 -13.02 35.42 -3.60
N GLY A 315 -11.82 34.96 -3.97
CA GLY A 315 -10.62 35.77 -4.14
C GLY A 315 -10.06 36.35 -2.84
N VAL A 316 -10.53 35.91 -1.69
CA VAL A 316 -10.20 36.42 -0.34
C VAL A 316 -9.75 35.33 0.59
N THR A 317 -10.49 34.20 0.67
CA THR A 317 -10.22 33.09 1.58
C THR A 317 -9.00 32.30 1.12
N PRO A 318 -7.94 32.16 1.93
CA PRO A 318 -6.76 31.39 1.53
C PRO A 318 -7.05 29.89 1.44
N VAL A 319 -6.41 29.21 0.48
CA VAL A 319 -6.32 27.75 0.45
C VAL A 319 -5.06 27.36 1.22
N GLN A 320 -5.20 26.69 2.36
CA GLN A 320 -4.06 26.24 3.16
C GLN A 320 -3.21 25.23 2.39
N LEU A 321 -1.89 25.30 2.55
CA LEU A 321 -0.95 24.38 1.91
C LEU A 321 -0.62 23.22 2.85
N ASN A 322 -0.35 22.05 2.28
CA ASN A 322 -0.02 20.80 2.98
C ASN A 322 -1.13 20.27 3.91
N GLU A 323 -2.33 20.78 3.79
CA GLU A 323 -3.52 20.35 4.53
C GLU A 323 -4.61 19.90 3.57
N ASP A 324 -5.49 19.00 4.03
CA ASP A 324 -6.67 18.60 3.26
C ASP A 324 -7.79 19.61 3.47
N VAL A 325 -8.00 20.47 2.49
CA VAL A 325 -8.96 21.58 2.56
C VAL A 325 -10.29 21.14 1.92
N PRO A 326 -11.41 21.13 2.66
CA PRO A 326 -12.71 20.82 2.08
C PRO A 326 -13.13 21.91 1.08
N LEU A 327 -13.69 21.51 -0.04
CA LEU A 327 -14.13 22.40 -1.12
C LEU A 327 -15.65 22.40 -1.24
N GLN A 328 -16.17 21.50 -2.02
CA GLN A 328 -17.61 21.39 -2.28
C GLN A 328 -18.02 19.93 -2.50
N VAL A 329 -19.30 19.71 -2.38
CA VAL A 329 -19.93 18.45 -2.74
C VAL A 329 -19.74 18.20 -4.24
N ILE A 330 -19.34 16.96 -4.61
CA ILE A 330 -19.23 16.59 -6.01
C ILE A 330 -20.61 16.45 -6.66
N SER A 331 -20.64 16.61 -7.98
CA SER A 331 -21.85 16.34 -8.76
C SER A 331 -22.23 14.86 -8.67
N PRO A 332 -23.51 14.52 -8.45
CA PRO A 332 -23.95 13.12 -8.44
C PRO A 332 -23.82 12.42 -9.80
N SER A 333 -23.61 13.18 -10.84
CA SER A 333 -23.34 12.67 -12.19
C SER A 333 -22.70 13.75 -13.07
N GLY A 334 -21.71 13.37 -13.88
CA GLY A 334 -21.00 14.27 -14.79
C GLY A 334 -19.86 15.04 -14.13
N ASP A 335 -19.64 16.27 -14.55
CA ASP A 335 -18.46 17.04 -14.15
C ASP A 335 -18.68 17.86 -12.88
N THR A 336 -17.62 18.01 -12.09
CA THR A 336 -17.57 18.94 -10.95
C THR A 336 -16.48 19.96 -11.18
N VAL A 337 -16.85 21.25 -11.18
CA VAL A 337 -15.92 22.36 -11.39
C VAL A 337 -15.57 22.97 -10.04
N LEU A 338 -14.27 22.98 -9.71
CA LEU A 338 -13.70 23.51 -8.48
C LEU A 338 -13.07 24.88 -8.78
N PRO A 339 -13.71 26.00 -8.36
CA PRO A 339 -13.21 27.35 -8.68
C PRO A 339 -12.18 27.81 -7.62
N PHE A 340 -11.11 28.45 -8.13
CA PHE A 340 -10.02 29.03 -7.35
C PHE A 340 -9.63 30.39 -7.93
N SER A 341 -8.74 31.07 -7.20
CA SER A 341 -8.00 32.21 -7.72
C SER A 341 -6.58 32.27 -7.16
N ALA A 342 -5.69 32.98 -7.87
CA ALA A 342 -4.32 33.19 -7.44
C ALA A 342 -3.91 34.65 -7.68
N ARG A 343 -2.91 35.11 -6.90
CA ARG A 343 -2.36 36.48 -7.03
C ARG A 343 -0.91 36.51 -6.58
N PHE A 344 -0.18 37.53 -7.00
CA PHE A 344 1.10 37.86 -6.38
C PHE A 344 0.91 38.43 -4.97
N TYR A 345 1.83 38.07 -4.10
CA TYR A 345 1.91 38.55 -2.72
C TYR A 345 3.32 39.07 -2.45
N GLN A 346 3.44 40.32 -2.01
CA GLN A 346 4.73 40.89 -1.68
C GLN A 346 5.22 40.37 -0.31
N THR A 347 6.39 39.75 -0.32
CA THR A 347 6.99 39.14 0.87
C THR A 347 8.05 40.02 1.54
N GLU A 348 8.71 40.87 0.75
CA GLU A 348 9.85 41.71 1.18
C GLU A 348 9.52 43.20 1.10
N ALA A 349 10.39 44.05 1.67
CA ALA A 349 10.29 45.49 1.52
C ALA A 349 10.37 45.90 0.04
N SER A 350 9.69 47.01 -0.34
CA SER A 350 9.59 47.43 -1.74
C SER A 350 10.95 47.60 -2.44
N GLN A 351 12.00 47.99 -1.72
CA GLN A 351 13.35 48.12 -2.27
C GLN A 351 14.02 46.76 -2.58
N ALA A 352 13.52 45.68 -2.00
CA ALA A 352 14.00 44.31 -2.23
C ALA A 352 13.25 43.60 -3.35
N VAL A 353 12.13 44.18 -3.84
CA VAL A 353 11.40 43.61 -4.98
C VAL A 353 12.21 43.89 -6.25
N LYS A 354 12.66 42.81 -6.90
CA LYS A 354 13.37 42.85 -8.16
C LYS A 354 12.51 42.38 -9.31
N PRO A 355 12.50 43.10 -10.43
CA PRO A 355 11.75 42.68 -11.61
C PRO A 355 12.38 41.41 -12.24
N GLY A 356 11.55 40.58 -12.84
CA GLY A 356 11.98 39.34 -13.47
C GLY A 356 10.80 38.40 -13.77
N SER A 357 11.12 37.23 -14.21
CA SER A 357 10.12 36.15 -14.37
C SER A 357 9.74 35.62 -13.01
N ALA A 358 8.43 35.64 -12.66
CA ALA A 358 7.88 35.17 -11.40
C ALA A 358 6.96 33.97 -11.68
N LYS A 359 7.43 32.79 -11.42
CA LYS A 359 6.69 31.54 -11.62
C LYS A 359 6.49 30.83 -10.28
N GLY A 360 5.36 30.17 -10.12
CA GLY A 360 5.10 29.29 -8.98
C GLY A 360 4.52 27.97 -9.47
N ALA A 361 4.78 26.90 -8.75
CA ALA A 361 4.27 25.58 -9.07
C ALA A 361 3.78 24.86 -7.81
N LEU A 362 2.59 24.29 -7.89
CA LEU A 362 2.00 23.44 -6.88
C LEU A 362 1.54 22.12 -7.52
N ASN A 363 1.79 21.03 -6.84
CA ASN A 363 1.07 19.79 -7.07
C ASN A 363 -0.23 19.82 -6.28
N PHE A 364 -1.29 19.25 -6.81
CA PHE A 364 -2.54 19.06 -6.09
C PHE A 364 -2.94 17.60 -6.04
N THR A 365 -3.58 17.22 -4.93
CA THR A 365 -4.22 15.93 -4.75
C THR A 365 -5.68 16.18 -4.39
N ILE A 366 -6.60 15.49 -5.07
CA ILE A 366 -8.03 15.53 -4.75
C ILE A 366 -8.38 14.25 -4.02
N THR A 367 -9.08 14.38 -2.90
CA THR A 367 -9.65 13.28 -2.13
C THR A 367 -11.15 13.51 -1.94
N TYR A 368 -11.89 12.45 -1.61
CA TYR A 368 -13.34 12.48 -1.43
C TYR A 368 -13.68 11.94 -0.06
N GLN A 369 -14.45 12.72 0.71
CA GLN A 369 -14.84 12.38 2.08
C GLN A 369 -16.33 12.62 2.31
#